data_d56efd816ffa6b15b105c5cc986c6dcc
#
_entry.id   d56efd816ffa6b15b105c5cc986c6dcc
#
_cell.length_a   1.000
_cell.length_b   1.000
_cell.length_c   1.000
_cell.angle_alpha   90.00
_cell.angle_beta   90.00
_cell.angle_gamma   90.00
#
_symmetry.space_group_name_H-M   'P 1'
#
loop_
_entity.id
_entity.type
_entity.pdbx_description
1 polymer ?
#
loop_
_entity_poly.entity_id
_entity_poly.type
_entity_poly.pdbx_seq_one_letter_code
_entity_poly.pdbx_strand_id
1 'polypeptide(L)'
;LFKDTGMFEAHVICHEFVHRKGYWKELHAQALSYLALMSSGDPLMVQSALAERLHRQLKSIAGEDHQEYHDLVDDLALRSELASELHSLRPDAGVYESSVSLVMKKMYDERMKLTGQNGLSDYDVGFTNFLWSFQRSPGARQERWQAEF
;
A
#
# COMPACT_ATOMS: atom_id res chain seq x y z
N LEU A 1 -10.15 5.37 15.66
CA LEU A 1 -9.18 6.01 14.77
C LEU A 1 -9.12 5.37 13.38
N PHE A 2 -9.67 4.18 13.22
CA PHE A 2 -9.83 3.53 11.92
C PHE A 2 -11.30 3.68 11.52
N LYS A 3 -11.63 4.72 10.76
CA LYS A 3 -12.87 4.76 10.00
C LYS A 3 -12.84 3.60 9.02
N ASP A 4 -13.97 2.97 8.80
CA ASP A 4 -14.19 1.86 7.88
C ASP A 4 -13.21 1.90 6.70
N THR A 5 -12.13 1.13 6.82
CA THR A 5 -11.11 1.02 5.77
C THR A 5 -11.45 -0.11 4.79
N GLY A 6 -12.64 -0.72 4.98
CA GLY A 6 -13.16 -1.73 4.09
C GLY A 6 -12.20 -2.89 3.86
N MET A 7 -11.95 -3.24 2.60
CA MET A 7 -11.07 -4.35 2.28
C MET A 7 -9.58 -4.09 2.56
N PHE A 8 -9.18 -2.86 2.90
CA PHE A 8 -7.82 -2.52 3.30
C PHE A 8 -7.57 -2.67 4.81
N GLU A 9 -8.61 -2.86 5.62
CA GLU A 9 -8.52 -2.83 7.08
C GLU A 9 -7.51 -3.84 7.65
N ALA A 10 -7.54 -5.08 7.19
CA ALA A 10 -6.62 -6.10 7.67
C ALA A 10 -5.16 -5.73 7.39
N HIS A 11 -4.87 -5.11 6.23
CA HIS A 11 -3.53 -4.64 5.91
C HIS A 11 -3.09 -3.50 6.82
N VAL A 12 -3.95 -2.50 7.03
CA VAL A 12 -3.67 -1.35 7.92
C VAL A 12 -3.38 -1.84 9.34
N ILE A 13 -4.23 -2.71 9.88
CA ILE A 13 -4.03 -3.27 11.23
C ILE A 13 -2.70 -4.03 11.32
N CYS A 14 -2.41 -4.89 10.35
CA CYS A 14 -1.17 -5.67 10.34
C CYS A 14 0.06 -4.76 10.23
N HIS A 15 0.01 -3.71 9.42
CA HIS A 15 1.05 -2.69 9.28
C HIS A 15 1.38 -2.02 10.61
N GLU A 16 0.34 -1.57 11.36
CA GLU A 16 0.51 -0.97 12.67
C GLU A 16 1.07 -1.96 13.71
N PHE A 17 0.70 -3.24 13.62
CA PHE A 17 1.29 -4.28 14.45
C PHE A 17 2.78 -4.49 14.18
N VAL A 18 3.21 -4.41 12.94
CA VAL A 18 4.63 -4.50 12.57
C VAL A 18 5.41 -3.34 13.18
N HIS A 19 4.87 -2.11 13.17
CA HIS A 19 5.47 -0.98 13.85
C HIS A 19 5.62 -1.22 15.37
N ARG A 20 4.59 -1.76 16.01
CA ARG A 20 4.63 -2.12 17.45
C ARG A 20 5.66 -3.20 17.78
N LYS A 21 6.07 -3.99 16.82
CA LYS A 21 7.15 -4.97 16.95
C LYS A 21 8.56 -4.37 16.78
N GLY A 22 8.67 -3.05 16.56
CA GLY A 22 9.92 -2.31 16.47
C GLY A 22 10.44 -2.08 15.05
N TYR A 23 9.66 -2.40 14.02
CA TYR A 23 10.02 -2.11 12.63
C TYR A 23 9.55 -0.70 12.25
N TRP A 24 10.38 0.30 12.48
CA TRP A 24 10.04 1.71 12.33
C TRP A 24 10.03 2.22 10.88
N LYS A 25 10.65 1.49 9.95
CA LYS A 25 10.66 1.89 8.54
C LYS A 25 9.37 1.49 7.86
N GLU A 26 8.72 2.45 7.22
CA GLU A 26 7.44 2.26 6.52
C GLU A 26 7.50 1.12 5.49
N LEU A 27 8.58 1.10 4.68
CA LEU A 27 8.77 0.03 3.70
C LEU A 27 8.86 -1.36 4.35
N HIS A 28 9.52 -1.47 5.52
CA HIS A 28 9.59 -2.74 6.24
C HIS A 28 8.22 -3.15 6.79
N ALA A 29 7.47 -2.20 7.38
CA ALA A 29 6.13 -2.45 7.86
C ALA A 29 5.20 -2.89 6.73
N GLN A 30 5.27 -2.23 5.59
CA GLN A 30 4.51 -2.56 4.38
C GLN A 30 4.85 -3.95 3.85
N ALA A 31 6.14 -4.26 3.70
CA ALA A 31 6.57 -5.54 3.18
C ALA A 31 6.22 -6.70 4.11
N LEU A 32 6.46 -6.57 5.42
CA LEU A 32 6.20 -7.61 6.40
C LEU A 32 4.69 -7.85 6.59
N SER A 33 3.86 -6.80 6.59
CA SER A 33 2.41 -6.96 6.66
C SER A 33 1.86 -7.65 5.41
N TYR A 34 2.33 -7.28 4.22
CA TYR A 34 1.98 -7.97 2.98
C TYR A 34 2.32 -9.46 3.07
N LEU A 35 3.55 -9.81 3.44
CA LEU A 35 3.98 -11.20 3.56
C LEU A 35 3.18 -11.97 4.61
N ALA A 36 2.92 -11.37 5.77
CA ALA A 36 2.15 -12.01 6.83
C ALA A 36 0.72 -12.33 6.39
N LEU A 37 0.04 -11.37 5.73
CA LEU A 37 -1.32 -11.57 5.24
C LEU A 37 -1.39 -12.59 4.09
N MET A 38 -0.44 -12.54 3.17
CA MET A 38 -0.36 -13.52 2.07
C MET A 38 -0.10 -14.95 2.58
N SER A 39 0.58 -15.11 3.72
CA SER A 39 0.86 -16.42 4.32
C SER A 39 -0.22 -16.91 5.30
N SER A 40 -1.24 -16.10 5.56
CA SER A 40 -2.29 -16.43 6.54
C SER A 40 -3.15 -17.64 6.15
N GLY A 41 -3.31 -17.88 4.86
CA GLY A 41 -4.26 -18.87 4.33
C GLY A 41 -5.73 -18.44 4.42
N ASP A 42 -6.02 -17.25 4.95
CA ASP A 42 -7.36 -16.68 5.03
C ASP A 42 -7.64 -15.83 3.78
N PRO A 43 -8.70 -16.12 3.00
CA PRO A 43 -9.01 -15.40 1.76
C PRO A 43 -9.22 -13.90 1.97
N LEU A 44 -9.79 -13.46 3.09
CA LEU A 44 -10.02 -12.03 3.36
C LEU A 44 -8.70 -11.31 3.65
N MET A 45 -7.80 -11.96 4.38
CA MET A 45 -6.46 -11.42 4.65
C MET A 45 -5.64 -11.30 3.36
N VAL A 46 -5.67 -12.34 2.52
CA VAL A 46 -5.02 -12.35 1.20
C VAL A 46 -5.61 -11.26 0.30
N GLN A 47 -6.94 -11.11 0.26
CA GLN A 47 -7.60 -10.06 -0.50
C GLN A 47 -7.14 -8.67 -0.08
N SER A 48 -7.06 -8.42 1.24
CA SER A 48 -6.59 -7.14 1.78
C SER A 48 -5.14 -6.83 1.35
N ALA A 49 -4.26 -7.83 1.41
CA ALA A 49 -2.88 -7.68 0.95
C ALA A 49 -2.79 -7.38 -0.55
N LEU A 50 -3.59 -8.05 -1.37
CA LEU A 50 -3.61 -7.85 -2.83
C LEU A 50 -4.20 -6.49 -3.21
N ALA A 51 -5.24 -6.02 -2.52
CA ALA A 51 -5.84 -4.71 -2.73
C ALA A 51 -4.81 -3.59 -2.42
N GLU A 52 -4.12 -3.69 -1.29
CA GLU A 52 -3.06 -2.74 -0.93
C GLU A 52 -1.91 -2.77 -1.93
N ARG A 53 -1.48 -3.96 -2.36
CA ARG A 53 -0.47 -4.11 -3.42
C ARG A 53 -0.88 -3.38 -4.69
N LEU A 54 -2.12 -3.58 -5.14
CA LEU A 54 -2.65 -2.93 -6.33
C LEU A 54 -2.64 -1.42 -6.17
N HIS A 55 -3.16 -0.90 -5.05
CA HIS A 55 -3.14 0.52 -4.74
C HIS A 55 -1.73 1.13 -4.85
N ARG A 56 -0.73 0.48 -4.23
CA ARG A 56 0.66 0.97 -4.25
C ARG A 56 1.28 0.93 -5.65
N GLN A 57 0.97 -0.09 -6.43
CA GLN A 57 1.44 -0.18 -7.81
C GLN A 57 0.82 0.91 -8.69
N LEU A 58 -0.48 1.16 -8.58
CA LEU A 58 -1.16 2.25 -9.30
C LEU A 58 -0.58 3.62 -8.90
N LYS A 59 -0.36 3.86 -7.60
CA LYS A 59 0.32 5.07 -7.13
C LYS A 59 1.75 5.21 -7.67
N SER A 60 2.49 4.11 -7.77
CA SER A 60 3.85 4.11 -8.31
C SER A 60 3.88 4.49 -9.80
N ILE A 61 2.83 4.19 -10.54
CA ILE A 61 2.68 4.53 -11.96
C ILE A 61 2.22 5.97 -12.11
N ALA A 62 1.10 6.33 -11.48
CA ALA A 62 0.48 7.64 -11.61
C ALA A 62 1.26 8.77 -10.90
N GLY A 63 2.16 8.45 -9.97
CA GLY A 63 2.89 9.45 -9.18
C GLY A 63 1.93 10.37 -8.42
N GLU A 64 2.06 11.68 -8.62
CA GLU A 64 1.18 12.69 -8.00
C GLU A 64 -0.04 13.02 -8.89
N ASP A 65 -0.19 12.40 -10.05
CA ASP A 65 -1.34 12.63 -10.94
C ASP A 65 -2.55 11.81 -10.45
N HIS A 66 -3.54 12.51 -9.92
CA HIS A 66 -4.78 11.90 -9.44
C HIS A 66 -5.66 11.40 -10.57
N GLN A 67 -5.71 12.14 -11.68
CA GLN A 67 -6.54 11.74 -12.82
C GLN A 67 -5.99 10.46 -13.46
N GLU A 68 -4.68 10.39 -13.68
CA GLU A 68 -4.06 9.17 -14.20
C GLU A 68 -4.30 7.96 -13.29
N TYR A 69 -4.29 8.16 -11.96
CA TYR A 69 -4.64 7.09 -11.03
C TYR A 69 -6.07 6.58 -11.22
N HIS A 70 -7.04 7.49 -11.38
CA HIS A 70 -8.44 7.14 -11.61
C HIS A 70 -8.62 6.45 -12.94
N ASP A 71 -8.01 6.95 -14.00
CA ASP A 71 -8.05 6.36 -15.33
C ASP A 71 -7.50 4.92 -15.32
N LEU A 72 -6.38 4.70 -14.62
CA LEU A 72 -5.80 3.36 -14.45
C LEU A 72 -6.73 2.41 -13.68
N VAL A 73 -7.45 2.88 -12.64
CA VAL A 73 -8.42 2.07 -11.91
C VAL A 73 -9.56 1.66 -12.82
N ASP A 74 -10.08 2.59 -13.64
CA ASP A 74 -11.19 2.34 -14.55
C ASP A 74 -10.80 1.37 -15.68
N ASP A 75 -9.59 1.50 -16.22
CA ASP A 75 -9.06 0.63 -17.29
C ASP A 75 -8.87 -0.83 -16.85
N LEU A 76 -8.70 -1.09 -15.56
CA LEU A 76 -8.51 -2.45 -15.03
C LEU A 76 -9.78 -3.30 -14.97
N ALA A 77 -10.96 -2.73 -15.27
CA ALA A 77 -12.24 -3.42 -15.24
C ALA A 77 -12.48 -4.23 -13.94
N LEU A 78 -12.10 -3.65 -12.81
CA LEU A 78 -12.22 -4.27 -11.48
C LEU A 78 -13.70 -4.41 -11.07
N ARG A 79 -13.95 -5.27 -10.06
CA ARG A 79 -15.26 -5.29 -9.42
C ARG A 79 -15.56 -3.93 -8.79
N SER A 80 -16.83 -3.52 -8.87
CA SER A 80 -17.32 -2.19 -8.46
C SER A 80 -16.92 -1.81 -7.04
N GLU A 81 -16.92 -2.77 -6.11
CA GLU A 81 -16.56 -2.53 -4.72
C GLU A 81 -15.08 -2.16 -4.58
N LEU A 82 -14.19 -2.89 -5.26
CA LEU A 82 -12.76 -2.60 -5.22
C LEU A 82 -12.43 -1.29 -5.94
N ALA A 83 -13.02 -1.04 -7.10
CA ALA A 83 -12.84 0.21 -7.83
C ALA A 83 -13.28 1.42 -6.98
N SER A 84 -14.46 1.33 -6.35
CA SER A 84 -14.98 2.38 -5.46
C SER A 84 -14.04 2.66 -4.28
N GLU A 85 -13.51 1.63 -3.64
CA GLU A 85 -12.56 1.82 -2.54
C GLU A 85 -11.24 2.43 -3.03
N LEU A 86 -10.69 1.97 -4.16
CA LEU A 86 -9.48 2.55 -4.75
C LEU A 86 -9.66 4.03 -5.09
N HIS A 87 -10.77 4.41 -5.71
CA HIS A 87 -11.10 5.82 -5.97
C HIS A 87 -11.16 6.65 -4.68
N SER A 88 -11.73 6.10 -3.61
CA SER A 88 -11.83 6.80 -2.32
C SER A 88 -10.49 7.06 -1.64
N LEU A 89 -9.46 6.26 -1.93
CA LEU A 89 -8.12 6.42 -1.38
C LEU A 89 -7.36 7.62 -1.98
N ARG A 90 -7.77 8.07 -3.16
CA ARG A 90 -7.21 9.25 -3.83
C ARG A 90 -8.33 10.16 -4.33
N PRO A 91 -9.03 10.86 -3.45
CA PRO A 91 -10.07 11.81 -3.86
C PRO A 91 -9.49 12.89 -4.76
N ASP A 92 -10.33 13.42 -5.65
CA ASP A 92 -9.95 14.45 -6.61
C ASP A 92 -9.21 15.61 -5.94
N ALA A 93 -8.18 16.12 -6.62
CA ALA A 93 -7.40 17.26 -6.16
C ALA A 93 -8.33 18.46 -5.92
N GLY A 94 -8.40 18.93 -4.70
CA GLY A 94 -9.22 20.09 -4.30
C GLY A 94 -10.33 19.79 -3.31
N VAL A 95 -10.72 18.53 -3.09
CA VAL A 95 -11.80 18.21 -2.14
C VAL A 95 -11.29 18.16 -0.69
N TYR A 96 -10.01 17.90 -0.43
CA TYR A 96 -9.47 17.76 0.93
C TYR A 96 -7.99 18.14 1.14
N GLU A 97 -7.34 18.86 0.25
CA GLU A 97 -6.03 19.44 0.58
C GLU A 97 -6.19 20.68 1.46
N SER A 98 -6.52 20.46 2.73
CA SER A 98 -6.36 21.51 3.71
C SER A 98 -4.86 21.84 3.83
N SER A 99 -4.52 23.11 4.03
CA SER A 99 -3.15 23.55 4.31
C SER A 99 -2.50 22.76 5.46
N VAL A 100 -3.30 22.26 6.39
CA VAL A 100 -2.90 21.37 7.49
C VAL A 100 -2.44 20.01 6.98
N SER A 101 -3.14 19.43 6.00
CA SER A 101 -2.77 18.13 5.42
C SER A 101 -1.42 18.21 4.70
N LEU A 102 -1.18 19.26 3.94
CA LEU A 102 0.11 19.50 3.25
C LEU A 102 1.27 19.69 4.24
N VAL A 103 1.06 20.45 5.30
CA VAL A 103 2.07 20.66 6.35
C VAL A 103 2.38 19.33 7.06
N MET A 104 1.35 18.56 7.43
CA MET A 104 1.54 17.25 8.08
C MET A 104 2.27 16.26 7.16
N LYS A 105 1.90 16.21 5.88
CA LYS A 105 2.56 15.36 4.87
C LYS A 105 4.05 15.74 4.74
N LYS A 106 4.37 17.03 4.70
CA LYS A 106 5.74 17.54 4.65
C LYS A 106 6.53 17.20 5.92
N MET A 107 5.94 17.41 7.09
CA MET A 107 6.58 17.06 8.37
C MET A 107 6.87 15.57 8.48
N TYR A 108 5.96 14.73 8.00
CA TYR A 108 6.14 13.28 7.98
C TYR A 108 7.26 12.86 7.03
N ASP A 109 7.30 13.42 5.82
CA ASP A 109 8.35 13.19 4.83
C ASP A 109 9.74 13.60 5.37
N GLU A 110 9.86 14.77 6.00
CA GLU A 110 11.09 15.23 6.65
C GLU A 110 11.51 14.29 7.80
N ARG A 111 10.56 13.83 8.60
CA ARG A 111 10.84 12.86 9.66
C ARG A 111 11.36 11.54 9.10
N MET A 112 10.78 11.05 8.01
CA MET A 112 11.26 9.82 7.33
C MET A 112 12.71 10.00 6.89
N LYS A 113 13.05 11.13 6.25
CA LYS A 113 14.41 11.43 5.81
C LYS A 113 15.39 11.51 6.98
N LEU A 114 15.02 12.15 8.09
CA LEU A 114 15.84 12.23 9.31
C LEU A 114 16.10 10.86 9.94
N THR A 115 15.21 9.88 9.74
CA THR A 115 15.38 8.52 10.23
C THR A 115 16.06 7.59 9.22
N GLY A 116 16.67 8.15 8.17
CA GLY A 116 17.41 7.41 7.15
C GLY A 116 16.52 6.67 6.15
N GLN A 117 15.31 7.18 5.94
CA GLN A 117 14.39 6.72 4.90
C GLN A 117 14.41 7.73 3.74
N ASN A 118 14.05 7.30 2.55
CA ASN A 118 14.11 8.16 1.35
C ASN A 118 12.93 9.14 1.22
N GLY A 119 11.98 9.11 2.15
CA GLY A 119 10.77 9.92 2.12
C GLY A 119 9.57 9.20 1.51
N LEU A 120 8.43 9.90 1.49
CA LEU A 120 7.16 9.34 1.03
C LEU A 120 7.16 9.02 -0.47
N SER A 121 7.86 9.80 -1.28
CA SER A 121 7.92 9.61 -2.74
C SER A 121 8.52 8.26 -3.15
N ASP A 122 9.49 7.76 -2.37
CA ASP A 122 10.16 6.49 -2.66
C ASP A 122 9.48 5.27 -2.01
N TYR A 123 8.46 5.50 -1.20
CA TYR A 123 7.80 4.44 -0.46
C TYR A 123 7.06 3.46 -1.38
N ASP A 124 6.25 3.97 -2.30
CA ASP A 124 5.46 3.16 -3.22
C ASP A 124 6.37 2.46 -4.26
N VAL A 125 7.38 3.18 -4.76
CA VAL A 125 8.41 2.63 -5.65
C VAL A 125 9.24 1.57 -4.94
N GLY A 126 9.63 1.82 -3.69
CA GLY A 126 10.38 0.88 -2.86
C GLY A 126 9.61 -0.43 -2.62
N PHE A 127 8.31 -0.33 -2.38
CA PHE A 127 7.45 -1.51 -2.22
C PHE A 127 7.30 -2.29 -3.53
N THR A 128 7.13 -1.62 -4.65
CA THR A 128 7.10 -2.25 -5.98
C THR A 128 8.41 -2.99 -6.28
N ASN A 129 9.55 -2.38 -5.99
CA ASN A 129 10.87 -3.00 -6.14
C ASN A 129 11.07 -4.21 -5.21
N PHE A 130 10.57 -4.11 -3.97
CA PHE A 130 10.56 -5.24 -3.04
C PHE A 130 9.76 -6.41 -3.61
N LEU A 131 8.54 -6.19 -4.08
CA LEU A 131 7.70 -7.24 -4.69
C LEU A 131 8.38 -7.91 -5.87
N TRP A 132 8.98 -7.12 -6.76
CA TRP A 132 9.72 -7.63 -7.91
C TRP A 132 10.91 -8.52 -7.51
N SER A 133 11.70 -8.07 -6.56
CA SER A 133 12.86 -8.81 -6.05
C SER A 133 12.43 -10.07 -5.30
N PHE A 134 11.40 -9.94 -4.47
CA PHE A 134 10.84 -11.06 -3.70
C PHE A 134 10.32 -12.18 -4.61
N GLN A 135 9.53 -11.85 -5.64
CA GLN A 135 8.99 -12.84 -6.59
C GLN A 135 10.08 -13.63 -7.33
N ARG A 136 11.27 -13.05 -7.46
CA ARG A 136 12.43 -13.68 -8.11
C ARG A 136 13.35 -14.41 -7.16
N SER A 137 13.16 -14.22 -5.87
CA SER A 137 13.98 -14.90 -4.84
C SER A 137 13.65 -16.39 -4.78
N PRO A 138 14.61 -17.23 -4.41
CA PRO A 138 14.35 -18.66 -4.19
C PRO A 138 13.26 -18.93 -3.14
N GLY A 139 13.17 -18.08 -2.11
CA GLY A 139 12.15 -18.21 -1.06
C GLY A 139 10.72 -17.98 -1.54
N ALA A 140 10.53 -17.08 -2.52
CA ALA A 140 9.21 -16.81 -3.10
C ALA A 140 8.72 -17.93 -4.03
N ARG A 141 9.62 -18.78 -4.49
CA ARG A 141 9.29 -19.93 -5.35
C ARG A 141 8.84 -21.16 -4.55
N GLN A 142 8.87 -21.09 -3.23
CA GLN A 142 8.28 -22.16 -2.41
C GLN A 142 6.77 -22.13 -2.59
N GLU A 143 6.15 -23.30 -2.73
CA GLU A 143 4.74 -23.51 -3.07
C GLU A 143 3.73 -22.74 -2.22
N ARG A 144 4.10 -22.33 -1.00
CA ARG A 144 3.26 -21.53 -0.10
C ARG A 144 2.92 -20.12 -0.62
N TRP A 145 3.67 -19.62 -1.58
CA TRP A 145 3.49 -18.26 -2.14
C TRP A 145 2.95 -18.30 -3.56
N GLN A 146 2.85 -19.44 -4.15
CA GLN A 146 2.10 -19.67 -5.37
C GLN A 146 0.64 -19.86 -4.95
N ALA A 147 -0.05 -18.74 -4.72
CA ALA A 147 -1.49 -18.80 -4.65
C ALA A 147 -1.97 -19.36 -5.99
N GLU A 148 -2.56 -20.53 -5.98
CA GLU A 148 -3.36 -21.03 -7.09
C GLU A 148 -4.56 -20.08 -7.20
N PHE A 149 -4.49 -19.14 -8.15
CA PHE A 149 -5.59 -18.29 -8.54
C PHE A 149 -6.27 -18.88 -9.76
#